data_cffeb7011d78b6a1f4e3a153291a2066
#
_entry.id   cffeb7011d78b6a1f4e3a153291a2066
#
_cell.length_a   1.000
_cell.length_b   1.000
_cell.length_c   1.000
_cell.angle_alpha   90.00
_cell.angle_beta   90.00
_cell.angle_gamma   90.00
#
_symmetry.space_group_name_H-M   'P 1'
#
loop_
_entity.id
_entity.type
_entity.pdbx_description
1 polymer ?
#
loop_
_entity_poly.entity_id
_entity_poly.type
_entity_poly.pdbx_seq_one_letter_code
_entity_poly.pdbx_strand_id
1 'polypeptide(L)'
;MDKAKDMIKGTPNIPLFSVIAGSQNKGRGTRGRTWLSSSSINGNLYMTVVFKMSAVPVPLTLMPLRVATLIAPCIQRRITSSSSLYLKWPNDVLIDNEKVCGILIEIDDDNVVVGIGCNVCEAPTVDSNGAEAGRVSTCLSKHNKDILNNVDYDSIVTNTDNKVETLLETHPPLLGLAVDIVEAIDIWLQNKDTPSSVLKDFEEKMTTATQRIRTDRLVDQSLLGKEILPLRLNNDGSLVVRVIDDNRDTTLVADYLW
;
A
#
# COMPACT_ATOMS: atom_id res chain seq x y z
N MET A 1 10.14 3.07 7.76
CA MET A 1 10.77 3.97 6.78
C MET A 1 12.00 4.67 7.35
N ASP A 2 11.95 5.35 8.50
CA ASP A 2 13.12 6.09 9.04
C ASP A 2 14.33 5.17 9.23
N LYS A 3 14.13 3.99 9.83
CA LYS A 3 15.22 3.00 9.96
C LYS A 3 15.82 2.57 8.62
N ALA A 4 15.00 2.38 7.59
CA ALA A 4 15.47 2.05 6.26
C ALA A 4 16.29 3.20 5.64
N LYS A 5 15.81 4.45 5.80
CA LYS A 5 16.57 5.64 5.37
C LYS A 5 17.92 5.78 6.11
N ASP A 6 17.95 5.49 7.41
CA ASP A 6 19.20 5.51 8.16
C ASP A 6 20.20 4.45 7.66
N MET A 7 19.72 3.30 7.20
CA MET A 7 20.57 2.22 6.67
C MET A 7 21.20 2.56 5.32
N ILE A 8 20.59 3.45 4.53
CA ILE A 8 21.11 3.82 3.20
C ILE A 8 22.02 5.04 3.23
N LYS A 9 22.06 5.80 4.33
CA LYS A 9 22.90 6.98 4.45
C LYS A 9 24.37 6.65 4.18
N GLY A 10 24.94 7.33 3.19
CA GLY A 10 26.35 7.17 2.82
C GLY A 10 26.70 5.84 2.14
N THR A 11 25.72 5.03 1.76
CA THR A 11 25.96 3.77 1.07
C THR A 11 25.62 3.92 -0.43
N PRO A 12 26.63 4.00 -1.32
CA PRO A 12 26.40 4.00 -2.76
C PRO A 12 25.94 2.60 -3.23
N ASN A 13 25.20 2.55 -4.34
CA ASN A 13 24.80 1.30 -5.00
C ASN A 13 24.09 0.28 -4.12
N ILE A 14 23.03 0.72 -3.47
CA ILE A 14 22.22 -0.14 -2.61
C ILE A 14 21.44 -1.14 -3.49
N PRO A 15 21.52 -2.45 -3.22
CA PRO A 15 20.62 -3.41 -3.84
C PRO A 15 19.18 -3.19 -3.34
N LEU A 16 18.21 -3.81 -3.99
CA LEU A 16 16.89 -3.92 -3.41
C LEU A 16 16.98 -4.62 -2.05
N PHE A 17 16.41 -4.02 -1.03
CA PHE A 17 16.28 -4.63 0.30
C PHE A 17 14.97 -4.22 0.97
N SER A 18 14.60 -4.94 2.01
CA SER A 18 13.43 -4.61 2.82
C SER A 18 13.74 -4.60 4.31
N VAL A 19 12.98 -3.79 5.05
CA VAL A 19 13.00 -3.73 6.51
C VAL A 19 11.59 -4.00 6.99
N ILE A 20 11.43 -4.99 7.87
CA ILE A 20 10.16 -5.33 8.52
C ILE A 20 10.27 -4.95 10.00
N ALA A 21 9.22 -4.35 10.54
CA ALA A 21 9.13 -3.99 11.94
C ALA A 21 7.95 -4.72 12.61
N GLY A 22 8.17 -5.25 13.81
CA GLY A 22 7.12 -5.89 14.60
C GLY A 22 6.06 -4.90 15.13
N SER A 23 6.45 -3.62 15.25
CA SER A 23 5.56 -2.52 15.65
C SER A 23 6.08 -1.19 15.13
N GLN A 24 5.21 -0.19 15.12
CA GLN A 24 5.63 1.19 14.87
C GLN A 24 4.83 2.15 15.75
N ASN A 25 5.49 3.20 16.24
CA ASN A 25 4.88 4.21 17.12
C ASN A 25 4.62 5.56 16.43
N LYS A 26 5.13 5.75 15.22
CA LYS A 26 4.97 6.96 14.40
C LYS A 26 4.65 6.59 12.95
N GLY A 27 3.58 5.79 12.76
CA GLY A 27 3.13 5.42 11.43
C GLY A 27 2.72 6.65 10.63
N ARG A 28 3.24 6.78 9.40
CA ARG A 28 2.94 7.87 8.48
C ARG A 28 2.05 7.41 7.35
N GLY A 29 1.13 8.27 6.94
CA GLY A 29 0.38 8.16 5.71
C GLY A 29 0.69 9.35 4.79
N THR A 30 0.12 9.34 3.60
CA THR A 30 0.25 10.46 2.66
C THR A 30 -0.28 11.77 3.25
N ARG A 31 0.32 12.89 2.85
CA ARG A 31 -0.11 14.26 3.22
C ARG A 31 -0.09 14.53 4.73
N GLY A 32 0.88 13.97 5.45
CA GLY A 32 1.06 14.18 6.89
C GLY A 32 0.00 13.51 7.76
N ARG A 33 -0.79 12.59 7.20
CA ARG A 33 -1.72 11.76 7.98
C ARG A 33 -0.96 10.71 8.79
N THR A 34 -1.59 10.24 9.84
CA THR A 34 -1.06 9.14 10.66
C THR A 34 -1.58 7.80 10.12
N TRP A 35 -0.70 6.83 10.00
CA TRP A 35 -1.10 5.42 9.88
C TRP A 35 -1.34 4.88 11.29
N LEU A 36 -2.57 4.54 11.59
CA LEU A 36 -2.91 3.93 12.87
C LEU A 36 -2.35 2.51 12.91
N SER A 37 -1.52 2.25 13.89
CA SER A 37 -0.88 0.94 14.07
C SER A 37 -1.56 0.21 15.21
N SER A 38 -1.69 -1.10 15.06
CA SER A 38 -2.16 -1.97 16.12
C SER A 38 -1.22 -1.95 17.32
N SER A 39 -1.76 -2.20 18.51
CA SER A 39 -0.99 -2.39 19.73
C SER A 39 -0.31 -3.77 19.80
N SER A 40 -0.76 -4.73 19.00
CA SER A 40 -0.19 -6.07 18.96
C SER A 40 1.15 -6.08 18.24
N ILE A 41 2.19 -6.50 18.95
CA ILE A 41 3.51 -6.70 18.36
C ILE A 41 3.41 -7.84 17.34
N ASN A 42 3.95 -7.61 16.13
CA ASN A 42 3.93 -8.57 15.02
C ASN A 42 2.52 -9.02 14.57
N GLY A 43 1.48 -8.33 14.91
CA GLY A 43 0.12 -8.64 14.46
C GLY A 43 -0.18 -8.15 13.03
N ASN A 44 0.53 -7.14 12.55
CA ASN A 44 0.34 -6.52 11.26
C ASN A 44 1.66 -6.34 10.52
N LEU A 45 1.62 -6.25 9.19
CA LEU A 45 2.82 -6.04 8.38
C LEU A 45 3.15 -4.55 8.32
N TYR A 46 4.30 -4.18 8.85
CA TYR A 46 4.92 -2.86 8.70
C TYR A 46 6.25 -3.05 8.01
N MET A 47 6.28 -2.86 6.70
CA MET A 47 7.49 -3.04 5.93
C MET A 47 7.88 -1.81 5.13
N THR A 48 9.15 -1.72 4.82
CA THR A 48 9.71 -0.73 3.91
C THR A 48 10.58 -1.45 2.90
N VAL A 49 10.32 -1.22 1.62
CA VAL A 49 11.17 -1.70 0.52
C VAL A 49 11.94 -0.51 -0.04
N VAL A 50 13.24 -0.69 -0.27
CA VAL A 50 14.12 0.35 -0.83
C VAL A 50 14.80 -0.18 -2.07
N PHE A 51 14.84 0.65 -3.11
CA PHE A 51 15.53 0.38 -4.37
C PHE A 51 15.94 1.68 -5.07
N LYS A 52 16.83 1.58 -6.06
CA LYS A 52 17.30 2.73 -6.83
C LYS A 52 16.21 3.31 -7.72
N MET A 53 16.08 4.63 -7.76
CA MET A 53 15.17 5.34 -8.64
C MET A 53 15.48 5.05 -10.12
N SER A 54 16.75 4.84 -10.48
CA SER A 54 17.18 4.48 -11.83
C SER A 54 16.68 3.11 -12.32
N ALA A 55 16.23 2.24 -11.40
CA ALA A 55 15.64 0.94 -11.73
C ALA A 55 14.15 1.02 -12.05
N VAL A 56 13.50 2.16 -11.78
CA VAL A 56 12.04 2.31 -11.96
C VAL A 56 11.71 2.44 -13.45
N PRO A 57 10.90 1.51 -14.02
CA PRO A 57 10.63 1.49 -15.45
C PRO A 57 9.52 2.44 -15.92
N VAL A 58 8.86 3.15 -15.00
CA VAL A 58 7.72 4.04 -15.29
C VAL A 58 7.90 5.41 -14.62
N PRO A 59 7.16 6.46 -15.03
CA PRO A 59 7.16 7.74 -14.33
C PRO A 59 6.82 7.59 -12.83
N LEU A 60 7.52 8.34 -11.99
CA LEU A 60 7.35 8.26 -10.53
C LEU A 60 5.90 8.55 -10.07
N THR A 61 5.15 9.37 -10.83
CA THR A 61 3.74 9.66 -10.57
C THR A 61 2.84 8.42 -10.63
N LEU A 62 3.24 7.40 -11.39
CA LEU A 62 2.51 6.13 -11.53
C LEU A 62 2.94 5.07 -10.51
N MET A 63 4.00 5.31 -9.76
CA MET A 63 4.51 4.32 -8.82
C MET A 63 3.51 3.88 -7.75
N PRO A 64 2.75 4.77 -7.09
CA PRO A 64 1.76 4.35 -6.10
C PRO A 64 0.71 3.39 -6.69
N LEU A 65 0.28 3.67 -7.92
CA LEU A 65 -0.66 2.82 -8.66
C LEU A 65 -0.02 1.46 -8.95
N ARG A 66 1.21 1.47 -9.45
CA ARG A 66 1.91 0.22 -9.78
C ARG A 66 2.17 -0.64 -8.55
N VAL A 67 2.69 -0.06 -7.48
CA VAL A 67 2.94 -0.81 -6.24
C VAL A 67 1.63 -1.39 -5.69
N ALA A 68 0.52 -0.67 -5.76
CA ALA A 68 -0.78 -1.21 -5.35
C ALA A 68 -1.21 -2.41 -6.20
N THR A 69 -1.01 -2.36 -7.53
CA THR A 69 -1.33 -3.50 -8.42
C THR A 69 -0.43 -4.71 -8.20
N LEU A 70 0.82 -4.52 -7.75
CA LEU A 70 1.73 -5.61 -7.38
C LEU A 70 1.34 -6.26 -6.04
N ILE A 71 0.92 -5.46 -5.06
CA ILE A 71 0.52 -5.95 -3.73
C ILE A 71 -0.85 -6.66 -3.77
N ALA A 72 -1.77 -6.19 -4.58
CA ALA A 72 -3.13 -6.72 -4.65
C ALA A 72 -3.19 -8.25 -4.86
N PRO A 73 -2.46 -8.87 -5.81
CA PRO A 73 -2.42 -10.33 -5.96
C PRO A 73 -1.82 -11.05 -4.74
N CYS A 74 -0.85 -10.42 -4.04
CA CYS A 74 -0.27 -10.99 -2.83
C CYS A 74 -1.30 -11.09 -1.71
N ILE A 75 -2.16 -10.08 -1.57
CA ILE A 75 -3.29 -10.08 -0.63
C ILE A 75 -4.40 -11.03 -1.10
N GLN A 76 -4.74 -11.03 -2.41
CA GLN A 76 -5.81 -11.85 -2.97
C GLN A 76 -5.61 -13.35 -2.70
N ARG A 77 -4.37 -13.84 -2.74
CA ARG A 77 -4.05 -15.24 -2.42
C ARG A 77 -4.31 -15.61 -0.95
N ARG A 78 -4.53 -14.63 -0.07
CA ARG A 78 -4.69 -14.80 1.38
C ARG A 78 -6.11 -14.58 1.88
N ILE A 79 -7.04 -14.29 1.00
CA ILE A 79 -8.46 -14.13 1.34
C ILE A 79 -9.29 -15.22 0.67
N THR A 80 -10.48 -15.46 1.20
CA THR A 80 -11.41 -16.44 0.62
C THR A 80 -12.04 -15.92 -0.67
N SER A 81 -12.56 -16.81 -1.52
CA SER A 81 -13.23 -16.46 -2.77
C SER A 81 -14.54 -15.68 -2.59
N SER A 82 -15.06 -15.61 -1.36
CA SER A 82 -16.26 -14.82 -1.03
C SER A 82 -15.96 -13.34 -0.84
N SER A 83 -14.71 -12.95 -0.67
CA SER A 83 -14.31 -11.55 -0.50
C SER A 83 -13.78 -10.96 -1.80
N SER A 84 -14.12 -9.70 -2.05
CA SER A 84 -13.73 -8.96 -3.24
C SER A 84 -12.64 -7.94 -2.92
N LEU A 85 -11.58 -7.94 -3.73
CA LEU A 85 -10.45 -7.02 -3.57
C LEU A 85 -10.53 -5.90 -4.61
N TYR A 86 -10.32 -4.68 -4.15
CA TYR A 86 -10.33 -3.46 -4.96
C TYR A 86 -9.12 -2.57 -4.65
N LEU A 87 -8.77 -1.74 -5.62
CA LEU A 87 -7.80 -0.65 -5.44
C LEU A 87 -8.55 0.66 -5.27
N LYS A 88 -8.19 1.42 -4.25
CA LYS A 88 -8.65 2.79 -4.08
C LYS A 88 -7.53 3.75 -4.41
N TRP A 89 -7.79 4.59 -5.41
CA TRP A 89 -6.86 5.62 -5.80
C TRP A 89 -6.50 6.52 -4.61
N PRO A 90 -5.26 6.79 -4.43
CA PRO A 90 -4.14 6.45 -5.31
C PRO A 90 -3.30 5.27 -4.82
N ASN A 91 -3.43 4.81 -3.59
CA ASN A 91 -2.43 4.01 -2.90
C ASN A 91 -2.99 3.06 -1.83
N ASP A 92 -4.30 2.79 -1.86
CA ASP A 92 -4.95 1.93 -0.89
C ASP A 92 -5.45 0.63 -1.52
N VAL A 93 -5.33 -0.48 -0.79
CA VAL A 93 -5.96 -1.76 -1.13
C VAL A 93 -7.14 -1.98 -0.18
N LEU A 94 -8.27 -2.36 -0.76
CA LEU A 94 -9.51 -2.60 -0.03
C LEU A 94 -9.93 -4.08 -0.18
N ILE A 95 -10.57 -4.62 0.85
CA ILE A 95 -11.36 -5.85 0.79
C ILE A 95 -12.79 -5.48 1.18
N ASP A 96 -13.76 -5.80 0.32
CA ASP A 96 -15.18 -5.49 0.52
C ASP A 96 -15.43 -3.99 0.86
N ASN A 97 -14.68 -3.10 0.19
CA ASN A 97 -14.65 -1.64 0.40
C ASN A 97 -14.06 -1.16 1.74
N GLU A 98 -13.50 -2.03 2.57
CA GLU A 98 -12.79 -1.70 3.79
C GLU A 98 -11.27 -1.72 3.56
N LYS A 99 -10.54 -0.73 4.08
CA LYS A 99 -9.10 -0.61 3.87
C LYS A 99 -8.34 -1.70 4.62
N VAL A 100 -7.53 -2.48 3.88
CA VAL A 100 -6.64 -3.51 4.44
C VAL A 100 -5.17 -3.10 4.34
N CYS A 101 -4.78 -2.36 3.29
CA CYS A 101 -3.38 -1.99 3.09
C CYS A 101 -3.27 -0.54 2.59
N GLY A 102 -2.22 0.13 3.00
CA GLY A 102 -1.85 1.47 2.54
C GLY A 102 -0.39 1.53 2.15
N ILE A 103 -0.09 2.32 1.12
CA ILE A 103 1.23 2.47 0.53
C ILE A 103 1.66 3.93 0.66
N LEU A 104 2.90 4.15 1.07
CA LEU A 104 3.53 5.46 1.14
C LEU A 104 4.86 5.40 0.39
N ILE A 105 5.05 6.29 -0.58
CA ILE A 105 6.29 6.39 -1.33
C ILE A 105 6.97 7.71 -0.98
N GLU A 106 8.22 7.63 -0.64
CA GLU A 106 9.10 8.77 -0.40
C GLU A 106 10.35 8.61 -1.28
N ILE A 107 10.90 9.71 -1.72
CA ILE A 107 12.21 9.74 -2.39
C ILE A 107 13.24 10.22 -1.36
N ASP A 108 14.37 9.54 -1.31
CA ASP A 108 15.51 9.88 -0.45
C ASP A 108 16.78 9.83 -1.31
N ASP A 109 17.26 10.99 -1.70
CA ASP A 109 18.30 11.16 -2.74
C ASP A 109 17.89 10.45 -4.05
N ASP A 110 18.66 9.44 -4.46
CA ASP A 110 18.43 8.62 -5.65
C ASP A 110 17.73 7.29 -5.35
N ASN A 111 17.16 7.15 -4.16
CA ASN A 111 16.48 5.95 -3.71
C ASN A 111 14.98 6.17 -3.59
N VAL A 112 14.23 5.16 -3.96
CA VAL A 112 12.79 5.05 -3.70
C VAL A 112 12.59 4.26 -2.41
N VAL A 113 11.81 4.82 -1.49
CA VAL A 113 11.50 4.25 -0.18
C VAL A 113 10.01 3.99 -0.12
N VAL A 114 9.60 2.73 -0.25
CA VAL A 114 8.21 2.31 -0.28
C VAL A 114 7.80 1.77 1.09
N GLY A 115 7.00 2.53 1.83
CA GLY A 115 6.38 2.08 3.07
C GLY A 115 5.07 1.34 2.78
N ILE A 116 4.90 0.16 3.36
CA ILE A 116 3.72 -0.69 3.20
C ILE A 116 3.21 -1.05 4.59
N GLY A 117 1.97 -0.64 4.89
CA GLY A 117 1.25 -1.06 6.08
C GLY A 117 0.08 -1.95 5.68
N CYS A 118 0.06 -3.21 6.14
CA CYS A 118 -1.04 -4.12 5.89
C CYS A 118 -1.59 -4.70 7.20
N ASN A 119 -2.89 -4.58 7.37
CA ASN A 119 -3.61 -5.15 8.49
C ASN A 119 -3.78 -6.66 8.27
N VAL A 120 -3.07 -7.48 9.03
CA VAL A 120 -3.11 -8.95 8.91
C VAL A 120 -3.97 -9.56 9.99
N CYS A 121 -3.61 -9.41 11.25
CA CYS A 121 -4.34 -10.01 12.38
C CYS A 121 -5.49 -9.13 12.85
N GLU A 122 -5.29 -7.83 12.88
CA GLU A 122 -6.27 -6.88 13.40
C GLU A 122 -6.29 -5.56 12.63
N ALA A 123 -7.47 -4.97 12.54
CA ALA A 123 -7.66 -3.63 11.99
C ALA A 123 -7.73 -2.61 13.13
N PRO A 124 -7.11 -1.42 12.98
CA PRO A 124 -7.22 -0.38 13.98
C PRO A 124 -8.66 0.14 14.05
N THR A 125 -9.12 0.44 15.26
CA THR A 125 -10.37 1.17 15.46
C THR A 125 -10.14 2.64 15.09
N VAL A 126 -10.93 3.15 14.16
CA VAL A 126 -10.89 4.55 13.76
C VAL A 126 -11.93 5.30 14.58
N ASP A 127 -11.49 6.36 15.28
CA ASP A 127 -12.38 7.20 16.07
C ASP A 127 -13.50 7.79 15.22
N SER A 128 -14.72 7.79 15.76
CA SER A 128 -15.88 8.39 15.08
C SER A 128 -15.81 9.93 14.98
N ASN A 129 -14.92 10.54 15.76
CA ASN A 129 -14.74 11.99 15.86
C ASN A 129 -13.32 12.37 15.45
N GLY A 130 -13.09 12.78 14.20
CA GLY A 130 -11.77 13.23 13.76
C GLY A 130 -11.62 13.24 12.24
N ALA A 131 -10.46 13.64 11.76
CA ALA A 131 -10.15 13.72 10.32
C ALA A 131 -10.27 12.38 9.58
N GLU A 132 -10.19 11.27 10.31
CA GLU A 132 -10.33 9.91 9.78
C GLU A 132 -11.72 9.30 10.04
N ALA A 133 -12.66 10.06 10.64
CA ALA A 133 -14.00 9.60 10.99
C ALA A 133 -14.73 8.97 9.79
N GLY A 134 -15.32 7.80 10.02
CA GLY A 134 -16.04 7.02 9.00
C GLY A 134 -15.14 6.37 7.93
N ARG A 135 -13.83 6.28 8.15
CA ARG A 135 -12.97 5.35 7.40
C ARG A 135 -13.09 3.97 8.01
N VAL A 136 -13.52 3.03 7.18
CA VAL A 136 -13.63 1.65 7.61
C VAL A 136 -12.37 0.90 7.24
N SER A 137 -11.84 0.11 8.18
CA SER A 137 -10.67 -0.72 7.98
C SER A 137 -10.95 -2.16 8.34
N THR A 138 -10.31 -3.07 7.63
CA THR A 138 -10.39 -4.51 7.84
C THR A 138 -9.00 -5.12 7.96
N CYS A 139 -8.93 -6.41 8.27
CA CYS A 139 -7.71 -7.20 8.30
C CYS A 139 -7.90 -8.55 7.61
N LEU A 140 -6.80 -9.19 7.20
CA LEU A 140 -6.86 -10.47 6.48
C LEU A 140 -7.53 -11.57 7.29
N SER A 141 -7.32 -11.61 8.61
CA SER A 141 -7.90 -12.63 9.49
C SER A 141 -9.43 -12.62 9.55
N LYS A 142 -10.08 -11.49 9.24
CA LYS A 142 -11.54 -11.43 9.09
C LYS A 142 -12.03 -12.12 7.82
N HIS A 143 -11.21 -12.16 6.78
CA HIS A 143 -11.55 -12.70 5.46
C HIS A 143 -10.98 -14.10 5.23
N ASN A 144 -10.10 -14.55 6.09
CA ASN A 144 -9.58 -15.92 6.09
C ASN A 144 -9.06 -16.26 7.51
N LYS A 145 -9.83 -17.04 8.25
CA LYS A 145 -9.46 -17.44 9.63
C LYS A 145 -8.25 -18.37 9.66
N ASP A 146 -7.97 -19.07 8.57
CA ASP A 146 -6.86 -20.02 8.48
C ASP A 146 -5.54 -19.34 8.12
N ILE A 147 -5.55 -18.03 7.82
CA ILE A 147 -4.32 -17.31 7.47
C ILE A 147 -3.26 -17.37 8.57
N LEU A 148 -3.68 -17.52 9.81
CA LEU A 148 -2.80 -17.62 10.97
C LEU A 148 -2.32 -19.06 11.23
N ASN A 149 -2.91 -20.06 10.58
CA ASN A 149 -2.68 -21.49 10.83
C ASN A 149 -1.87 -22.19 9.72
N ASN A 150 -1.84 -21.63 8.49
CA ASN A 150 -1.26 -22.29 7.32
C ASN A 150 -0.03 -21.54 6.82
N VAL A 151 1.14 -21.93 7.31
CA VAL A 151 2.41 -21.53 6.72
C VAL A 151 3.33 -22.72 6.61
N ASP A 152 3.70 -23.02 5.37
CA ASP A 152 4.78 -23.95 5.06
C ASP A 152 6.11 -23.22 5.27
N TYR A 153 6.76 -23.49 6.40
CA TYR A 153 8.02 -22.87 6.80
C TYR A 153 9.21 -23.34 5.98
N ASP A 154 9.18 -24.59 5.51
CA ASP A 154 10.34 -25.23 4.91
C ASP A 154 10.71 -24.63 3.54
N SER A 155 9.75 -23.99 2.87
CA SER A 155 9.99 -23.36 1.57
C SER A 155 10.60 -21.95 1.63
N ILE A 156 10.55 -21.27 2.78
CA ILE A 156 10.93 -19.86 2.93
C ILE A 156 12.39 -19.69 3.41
N VAL A 157 12.99 -20.71 4.04
CA VAL A 157 14.24 -20.59 4.81
C VAL A 157 15.52 -20.68 3.98
N THR A 158 15.48 -20.88 2.67
CA THR A 158 16.67 -21.30 1.91
C THR A 158 17.73 -20.22 1.63
N ASN A 159 17.53 -18.92 1.96
CA ASN A 159 18.52 -17.90 1.56
C ASN A 159 18.64 -16.64 2.43
N THR A 160 18.49 -16.69 3.75
CA THR A 160 18.57 -15.45 4.55
C THR A 160 19.50 -15.57 5.78
N ASP A 161 20.33 -14.54 5.99
CA ASP A 161 21.20 -14.36 7.17
C ASP A 161 20.41 -14.36 8.50
N ASN A 162 21.05 -14.83 9.57
CA ASN A 162 20.53 -15.09 10.93
C ASN A 162 19.57 -14.06 11.60
N LYS A 163 19.38 -12.87 11.04
CA LYS A 163 18.44 -11.87 11.58
C LYS A 163 16.97 -12.10 11.17
N VAL A 164 16.73 -12.93 10.17
CA VAL A 164 15.40 -13.25 9.65
C VAL A 164 14.79 -14.42 10.42
N GLU A 165 15.59 -15.34 10.93
CA GLU A 165 15.15 -16.51 11.69
C GLU A 165 14.26 -16.18 12.90
N THR A 166 14.56 -15.10 13.64
CA THR A 166 13.78 -14.72 14.84
C THR A 166 12.37 -14.24 14.51
N LEU A 167 12.14 -13.67 13.32
CA LEU A 167 10.81 -13.26 12.85
C LEU A 167 10.02 -14.43 12.23
N LEU A 168 10.73 -15.36 11.60
CA LEU A 168 10.15 -16.58 11.02
C LEU A 168 9.47 -17.47 12.08
N GLU A 169 10.10 -17.67 13.23
CA GLU A 169 9.59 -18.51 14.29
C GLU A 169 8.33 -17.97 14.96
N THR A 170 8.12 -16.64 14.90
CA THR A 170 7.03 -16.00 15.65
C THR A 170 5.82 -15.62 14.83
N HIS A 171 5.94 -15.30 13.52
CA HIS A 171 4.83 -14.78 12.70
C HIS A 171 4.93 -15.11 11.19
N PRO A 172 4.73 -16.36 10.83
CA PRO A 172 4.87 -16.87 9.46
C PRO A 172 4.03 -16.17 8.39
N PRO A 173 2.74 -15.85 8.66
CA PRO A 173 1.88 -15.22 7.65
C PRO A 173 2.40 -13.85 7.21
N LEU A 174 3.00 -13.09 8.12
CA LEU A 174 3.57 -11.79 7.82
C LEU A 174 4.78 -11.90 6.90
N LEU A 175 5.65 -12.88 7.18
CA LEU A 175 6.84 -13.07 6.38
C LEU A 175 6.51 -13.57 4.97
N GLY A 176 5.61 -14.55 4.84
CA GLY A 176 5.16 -15.02 3.53
C GLY A 176 4.56 -13.90 2.68
N LEU A 177 3.77 -13.00 3.29
CA LEU A 177 3.25 -11.82 2.58
C LEU A 177 4.38 -10.85 2.20
N ALA A 178 5.34 -10.63 3.10
CA ALA A 178 6.47 -9.73 2.84
C ALA A 178 7.36 -10.26 1.71
N VAL A 179 7.66 -11.55 1.69
CA VAL A 179 8.43 -12.20 0.61
C VAL A 179 7.72 -12.06 -0.72
N ASP A 180 6.44 -12.40 -0.81
CA ASP A 180 5.65 -12.25 -2.04
C ASP A 180 5.67 -10.82 -2.57
N ILE A 181 5.60 -9.82 -1.68
CA ILE A 181 5.63 -8.40 -2.05
C ILE A 181 7.02 -8.02 -2.59
N VAL A 182 8.10 -8.44 -1.92
CA VAL A 182 9.47 -8.15 -2.38
C VAL A 182 9.72 -8.79 -3.73
N GLU A 183 9.35 -10.05 -3.92
CA GLU A 183 9.49 -10.76 -5.20
C GLU A 183 8.70 -10.06 -6.32
N ALA A 184 7.46 -9.65 -6.05
CA ALA A 184 6.65 -8.94 -7.03
C ALA A 184 7.30 -7.60 -7.46
N ILE A 185 7.89 -6.86 -6.49
CA ILE A 185 8.60 -5.62 -6.77
C ILE A 185 9.91 -5.91 -7.53
N ASP A 186 10.69 -6.90 -7.13
CA ASP A 186 11.95 -7.25 -7.78
C ASP A 186 11.72 -7.67 -9.24
N ILE A 187 10.77 -8.55 -9.48
CA ILE A 187 10.36 -8.95 -10.84
C ILE A 187 9.96 -7.73 -11.67
N TRP A 188 9.18 -6.83 -11.09
CA TRP A 188 8.75 -5.61 -11.78
C TRP A 188 9.91 -4.71 -12.16
N LEU A 189 10.88 -4.50 -11.28
CA LEU A 189 12.04 -3.64 -11.54
C LEU A 189 12.94 -4.20 -12.65
N GLN A 190 12.91 -5.52 -12.88
CA GLN A 190 13.66 -6.18 -13.94
C GLN A 190 12.92 -6.21 -15.28
N ASN A 191 11.63 -5.90 -15.30
CA ASN A 191 10.79 -5.93 -16.48
C ASN A 191 10.57 -4.53 -17.06
N LYS A 192 10.34 -4.49 -18.39
CA LYS A 192 9.92 -3.26 -19.07
C LYS A 192 8.41 -3.10 -18.92
N ASP A 193 8.00 -2.18 -18.07
CA ASP A 193 6.61 -1.80 -17.93
C ASP A 193 6.32 -0.51 -18.73
N THR A 194 5.07 -0.26 -19.04
CA THR A 194 4.64 0.94 -19.75
C THR A 194 3.63 1.72 -18.90
N PRO A 195 3.56 3.07 -19.03
CA PRO A 195 2.51 3.83 -18.36
C PRO A 195 1.12 3.28 -18.64
N SER A 196 0.83 2.90 -19.87
CA SER A 196 -0.48 2.36 -20.26
C SER A 196 -0.82 1.03 -19.58
N SER A 197 0.16 0.13 -19.39
CA SER A 197 -0.08 -1.12 -18.65
C SER A 197 -0.41 -0.85 -17.18
N VAL A 198 0.32 0.06 -16.54
CA VAL A 198 0.05 0.44 -15.13
C VAL A 198 -1.36 0.99 -14.96
N LEU A 199 -1.75 1.92 -15.83
CA LEU A 199 -3.09 2.53 -15.76
C LEU A 199 -4.18 1.49 -15.96
N LYS A 200 -4.04 0.63 -16.97
CA LYS A 200 -4.99 -0.44 -17.25
C LYS A 200 -5.12 -1.41 -16.07
N ASP A 201 -3.99 -1.94 -15.56
CA ASP A 201 -3.96 -2.89 -14.45
C ASP A 201 -4.62 -2.31 -13.18
N PHE A 202 -4.45 -1.00 -12.95
CA PHE A 202 -5.07 -0.33 -11.82
C PHE A 202 -6.57 -0.14 -12.04
N GLU A 203 -6.99 0.35 -13.21
CA GLU A 203 -8.40 0.59 -13.53
C GLU A 203 -9.24 -0.68 -13.48
N GLU A 204 -8.69 -1.82 -13.91
CA GLU A 204 -9.37 -3.13 -13.85
C GLU A 204 -9.74 -3.55 -12.42
N LYS A 205 -9.02 -3.05 -11.42
CA LYS A 205 -9.25 -3.34 -9.99
C LYS A 205 -9.75 -2.14 -9.20
N MET A 206 -9.86 -0.97 -9.84
CA MET A 206 -10.27 0.24 -9.15
C MET A 206 -11.70 0.13 -8.63
N THR A 207 -11.90 0.51 -7.37
CA THR A 207 -13.24 0.55 -6.81
C THR A 207 -14.11 1.56 -7.55
N THR A 208 -15.33 1.14 -7.86
CA THR A 208 -16.39 1.99 -8.44
C THR A 208 -17.36 2.50 -7.38
N ALA A 209 -17.09 2.21 -6.10
CA ALA A 209 -17.92 2.69 -5.00
C ALA A 209 -17.78 4.21 -4.84
N THR A 210 -18.90 4.86 -4.52
CA THR A 210 -18.93 6.27 -4.15
C THR A 210 -18.02 6.54 -2.96
N GLN A 211 -17.28 7.62 -3.02
CA GLN A 211 -16.31 8.01 -2.00
C GLN A 211 -16.57 9.46 -1.57
N ARG A 212 -16.31 9.76 -0.30
CA ARG A 212 -16.35 11.15 0.19
C ARG A 212 -14.95 11.74 0.23
N ILE A 213 -14.78 12.93 -0.30
CA ILE A 213 -13.54 13.69 -0.21
C ILE A 213 -13.41 14.26 1.21
N ARG A 214 -12.32 13.89 1.90
CA ARG A 214 -12.09 14.22 3.32
C ARG A 214 -10.81 15.02 3.57
N THR A 215 -10.14 15.51 2.52
CA THR A 215 -8.90 16.26 2.67
C THR A 215 -9.10 17.72 2.28
N ASP A 216 -8.60 18.61 3.09
CA ASP A 216 -8.52 20.07 2.85
C ASP A 216 -7.35 20.47 1.95
N ARG A 217 -6.46 19.48 1.62
CA ARG A 217 -5.28 19.71 0.78
C ARG A 217 -5.56 19.44 -0.70
N LEU A 218 -6.72 19.81 -1.16
CA LEU A 218 -7.08 19.78 -2.58
C LEU A 218 -6.74 21.11 -3.23
N VAL A 219 -6.40 21.06 -4.52
CA VAL A 219 -6.28 22.27 -5.34
C VAL A 219 -7.63 22.97 -5.41
N ASP A 220 -8.71 22.20 -5.56
CA ASP A 220 -10.09 22.72 -5.53
C ASP A 220 -10.74 22.43 -4.17
N GLN A 221 -10.76 23.42 -3.30
CA GLN A 221 -11.35 23.35 -1.96
C GLN A 221 -12.88 23.14 -1.98
N SER A 222 -13.54 23.46 -3.09
CA SER A 222 -14.98 23.26 -3.23
C SER A 222 -15.40 21.78 -3.23
N LEU A 223 -14.44 20.88 -3.41
CA LEU A 223 -14.65 19.43 -3.39
C LEU A 223 -14.65 18.83 -1.97
N LEU A 224 -14.24 19.61 -0.95
CA LEU A 224 -14.20 19.09 0.42
C LEU A 224 -15.61 18.68 0.89
N GLY A 225 -15.72 17.46 1.39
CA GLY A 225 -16.98 16.89 1.87
C GLY A 225 -17.91 16.36 0.76
N LYS A 226 -17.60 16.62 -0.51
CA LYS A 226 -18.39 16.11 -1.64
C LYS A 226 -18.26 14.60 -1.80
N GLU A 227 -19.32 13.98 -2.28
CA GLU A 227 -19.32 12.59 -2.73
C GLU A 227 -18.93 12.51 -4.20
N ILE A 228 -18.03 11.59 -4.51
CA ILE A 228 -17.49 11.39 -5.85
C ILE A 228 -17.59 9.93 -6.27
N LEU A 229 -17.74 9.74 -7.58
CA LEU A 229 -17.65 8.45 -8.25
C LEU A 229 -16.36 8.42 -9.08
N PRO A 230 -15.41 7.50 -8.81
CA PRO A 230 -14.26 7.28 -9.67
C PRO A 230 -14.69 6.84 -11.06
N LEU A 231 -14.10 7.43 -12.10
CA LEU A 231 -14.45 7.13 -13.50
C LEU A 231 -13.30 6.45 -14.26
N ARG A 232 -12.14 7.12 -14.31
CA ARG A 232 -10.96 6.66 -15.05
C ARG A 232 -9.72 7.41 -14.61
N LEU A 233 -8.55 6.91 -15.04
CA LEU A 233 -7.28 7.60 -14.86
C LEU A 233 -6.88 8.37 -16.13
N ASN A 234 -6.18 9.48 -15.94
CA ASN A 234 -5.46 10.17 -16.99
C ASN A 234 -4.06 9.56 -17.16
N ASN A 235 -3.37 9.91 -18.27
CA ASN A 235 -2.04 9.39 -18.58
C ASN A 235 -0.95 9.71 -17.52
N ASP A 236 -1.16 10.73 -16.71
CA ASP A 236 -0.27 11.12 -15.61
C ASP A 236 -0.60 10.42 -14.28
N GLY A 237 -1.63 9.57 -14.24
CA GLY A 237 -2.10 8.87 -13.06
C GLY A 237 -3.10 9.66 -12.21
N SER A 238 -3.48 10.88 -12.62
CA SER A 238 -4.56 11.63 -11.96
C SER A 238 -5.92 10.96 -12.17
N LEU A 239 -6.83 11.11 -11.20
CA LEU A 239 -8.13 10.45 -11.21
C LEU A 239 -9.23 11.39 -11.70
N VAL A 240 -9.92 11.01 -12.76
CA VAL A 240 -11.17 11.66 -13.19
C VAL A 240 -12.32 11.11 -12.35
N VAL A 241 -13.08 12.00 -11.75
CA VAL A 241 -14.22 11.66 -10.90
C VAL A 241 -15.45 12.44 -11.32
N ARG A 242 -16.62 11.87 -11.05
CA ARG A 242 -17.91 12.59 -11.11
C ARG A 242 -18.27 13.07 -9.72
N VAL A 243 -18.50 14.37 -9.55
CA VAL A 243 -19.09 14.95 -8.34
C VAL A 243 -20.58 14.67 -8.38
N ILE A 244 -21.08 13.94 -7.38
CA ILE A 244 -22.47 13.43 -7.40
C ILE A 244 -23.48 14.57 -7.38
N ASP A 245 -23.30 15.56 -6.48
CA ASP A 245 -24.24 16.66 -6.28
C ASP A 245 -24.45 17.50 -7.55
N ASP A 246 -23.35 17.76 -8.27
CA ASP A 246 -23.32 18.67 -9.41
C ASP A 246 -23.39 17.94 -10.74
N ASN A 247 -23.31 16.61 -10.73
CA ASN A 247 -23.14 15.73 -11.90
C ASN A 247 -22.03 16.20 -12.85
N ARG A 248 -20.96 16.76 -12.28
CA ARG A 248 -19.82 17.37 -12.98
C ARG A 248 -18.58 16.49 -12.87
N ASP A 249 -17.92 16.28 -13.99
CA ASP A 249 -16.64 15.60 -13.99
C ASP A 249 -15.49 16.58 -13.64
N THR A 250 -14.58 16.12 -12.82
CA THR A 250 -13.37 16.87 -12.44
C THR A 250 -12.19 15.92 -12.26
N THR A 251 -10.98 16.48 -12.18
CA THR A 251 -9.75 15.69 -12.02
C THR A 251 -9.16 15.91 -10.64
N LEU A 252 -8.86 14.82 -9.95
CA LEU A 252 -8.10 14.83 -8.70
C LEU A 252 -6.64 14.54 -9.01
N VAL A 253 -5.76 15.42 -8.53
CA VAL A 253 -4.31 15.24 -8.58
C VAL A 253 -3.83 14.89 -7.18
N ALA A 254 -2.93 13.94 -7.08
CA ALA A 254 -2.33 13.58 -5.83
C ALA A 254 -0.85 13.93 -5.82
N ASP A 255 -0.43 14.69 -4.82
CA ASP A 255 0.98 14.95 -4.53
C ASP A 255 1.53 13.75 -3.75
N TYR A 256 2.39 12.93 -4.39
CA TYR A 256 2.91 11.69 -3.80
C TYR A 256 4.35 11.75 -3.39
N LEU A 257 5.09 12.65 -3.97
CA LEU A 257 6.52 12.68 -3.82
C LEU A 257 6.88 13.80 -2.86
N TRP A 258 7.20 13.42 -1.63
CA TRP A 258 7.83 14.28 -0.64
C TRP A 258 9.05 13.60 -0.07
#